data_776d5c6bc544905f9a43655d8e4fcffd
#
_entry.id   776d5c6bc544905f9a43655d8e4fcffd
#
_cell.length_a   1.000
_cell.length_b   1.000
_cell.length_c   1.000
_cell.angle_alpha   90.00
_cell.angle_beta   90.00
_cell.angle_gamma   90.00
#
_symmetry.space_group_name_H-M   'P 1'
#
loop_
_entity.id
_entity.type
_entity.pdbx_description
1 polymer ?
#
loop_
_entity_poly.entity_id
_entity_poly.type
_entity_poly.pdbx_seq_one_letter_code
_entity_poly.pdbx_strand_id
1 'polypeptide(L)' 'MARPIPRRGLSRVEAAMYLGVSPSKFDEMRKDGRVGPAKLIDGRKVFDVRMLDEIFDALPEENYEAAEDWTVAV' A
#
# COMPACT_ATOMS: atom_id res chain seq x y z
N MET A 1 -27.08 5.64 -11.62
CA MET A 1 -26.01 5.85 -10.66
C MET A 1 -24.64 5.92 -11.34
N ALA A 2 -23.87 6.90 -10.98
CA ALA A 2 -22.57 7.09 -11.60
C ALA A 2 -21.56 6.08 -11.04
N ARG A 3 -20.76 5.53 -11.93
CA ARG A 3 -19.68 4.67 -11.48
C ARG A 3 -18.54 5.53 -10.94
N PRO A 4 -17.82 5.05 -9.91
CA PRO A 4 -16.66 5.79 -9.43
C PRO A 4 -15.65 5.94 -10.54
N ILE A 5 -15.06 7.12 -10.64
CA ILE A 5 -13.99 7.37 -11.59
C ILE A 5 -12.72 6.75 -11.02
N PRO A 6 -12.03 5.89 -11.78
CA PRO A 6 -10.77 5.34 -11.29
C PRO A 6 -9.79 6.47 -11.02
N ARG A 7 -9.16 6.45 -9.87
CA ARG A 7 -8.17 7.44 -9.49
C ARG A 7 -6.78 6.86 -9.64
N ARG A 8 -5.95 7.59 -10.34
CA ARG A 8 -4.56 7.19 -10.41
C ARG A 8 -3.78 7.69 -9.21
N GLY A 9 -4.14 8.86 -8.69
CA GLY A 9 -3.49 9.43 -7.52
C GLY A 9 -4.33 9.25 -6.28
N LEU A 10 -3.74 8.73 -5.21
CA LEU A 10 -4.43 8.46 -3.95
C LEU A 10 -3.81 9.26 -2.83
N SER A 11 -4.64 9.68 -1.88
CA SER A 11 -4.14 10.30 -0.66
C SER A 11 -3.43 9.26 0.20
N ARG A 12 -2.78 9.73 1.27
CA ARG A 12 -2.11 8.85 2.22
C ARG A 12 -3.06 7.77 2.75
N VAL A 13 -4.24 8.19 3.19
CA VAL A 13 -5.21 7.25 3.75
C VAL A 13 -5.72 6.30 2.68
N GLU A 14 -6.03 6.82 1.51
CA GLU A 14 -6.51 5.98 0.41
C GLU A 14 -5.43 4.99 -0.04
N ALA A 15 -4.18 5.43 -0.08
CA ALA A 15 -3.07 4.56 -0.47
C ALA A 15 -2.89 3.43 0.53
N ALA A 16 -2.99 3.74 1.82
CA ALA A 16 -2.91 2.73 2.85
C ALA A 16 -4.03 1.71 2.69
N MET A 17 -5.25 2.19 2.47
CA MET A 17 -6.40 1.31 2.26
C MET A 17 -6.21 0.44 1.03
N TYR A 18 -5.64 1.02 -0.02
CA TYR A 18 -5.40 0.28 -1.26
C TYR A 18 -4.45 -0.89 -1.04
N LEU A 19 -3.44 -0.69 -0.19
CA LEU A 19 -2.49 -1.75 0.15
C LEU A 19 -3.01 -2.67 1.25
N GLY A 20 -4.10 -2.29 1.91
CA GLY A 20 -4.66 -3.11 2.97
C GLY A 20 -3.99 -2.91 4.33
N VAL A 21 -3.38 -1.76 4.55
CA VAL A 21 -2.69 -1.48 5.82
C VAL A 21 -3.24 -0.21 6.46
N SER A 22 -2.90 -0.01 7.73
CA SER A 22 -3.28 1.23 8.40
C SER A 22 -2.41 2.38 7.90
N PRO A 23 -2.87 3.64 8.04
CA PRO A 23 -2.04 4.78 7.68
C PRO A 23 -0.71 4.80 8.43
N SER A 24 -0.71 4.37 9.70
CA SER A 24 0.53 4.30 10.47
C SER A 24 1.52 3.31 9.88
N LYS A 25 1.03 2.14 9.46
CA LYS A 25 1.87 1.14 8.83
C LYS A 25 2.39 1.67 7.49
N PHE A 26 1.53 2.37 6.76
CA PHE A 26 1.93 2.97 5.50
C PHE A 26 3.08 3.96 5.71
N ASP A 27 3.00 4.76 6.78
CA ASP A 27 4.06 5.71 7.11
C ASP A 27 5.37 4.99 7.41
N GLU A 28 5.31 3.86 8.14
CA GLU A 28 6.50 3.06 8.40
C GLU A 28 7.12 2.55 7.11
N MET A 29 6.28 2.10 6.18
CA MET A 29 6.76 1.61 4.90
C MET A 29 7.42 2.71 4.09
N ARG A 30 6.96 3.94 4.23
CA ARG A 30 7.62 5.07 3.59
C ARG A 30 8.98 5.35 4.22
N LYS A 31 9.04 5.25 5.54
CA LYS A 31 10.30 5.51 6.26
C LYS A 31 11.37 4.49 5.95
N ASP A 32 10.99 3.25 5.81
CA ASP A 32 11.97 2.20 5.56
C ASP A 32 12.26 1.97 4.07
N GLY A 33 11.64 2.78 3.21
CA GLY A 33 11.95 2.75 1.79
C GLY A 33 11.13 1.79 0.97
N ARG A 34 10.18 1.07 1.57
CA ARG A 34 9.33 0.17 0.81
C ARG A 34 8.35 0.93 -0.09
N VAL A 35 7.97 2.13 0.33
CA VAL A 35 7.08 2.99 -0.45
C VAL A 35 7.89 4.17 -0.95
N GLY A 36 7.83 4.41 -2.26
CA GLY A 36 8.56 5.50 -2.87
C GLY A 36 7.94 6.86 -2.56
N PRO A 37 8.55 7.91 -3.07
CA PRO A 37 8.09 9.27 -2.79
C PRO A 37 6.74 9.55 -3.45
N ALA A 38 5.95 10.37 -2.77
CA ALA A 38 4.68 10.83 -3.32
C ALA A 38 4.93 11.84 -4.43
N LYS A 39 3.97 11.97 -5.32
CA LYS A 39 3.97 13.04 -6.28
C LYS A 39 3.26 14.24 -5.67
N LEU A 40 3.59 15.42 -6.14
CA LEU A 40 3.01 16.64 -5.59
C LEU A 40 2.09 17.31 -6.61
N ILE A 41 0.91 17.66 -6.15
CA ILE A 41 -0.02 18.47 -6.92
C ILE A 41 -0.33 19.69 -6.07
N ASP A 42 0.25 20.82 -6.43
CA ASP A 42 0.07 22.09 -5.68
C ASP A 42 0.33 21.88 -4.18
N GLY A 43 1.41 21.17 -3.87
CA GLY A 43 1.80 20.93 -2.50
C GLY A 43 1.11 19.75 -1.85
N ARG A 44 0.12 19.16 -2.48
CA ARG A 44 -0.56 17.99 -1.94
C ARG A 44 0.18 16.72 -2.37
N LYS A 45 0.33 15.82 -1.43
CA LYS A 45 0.98 14.54 -1.71
C LYS A 45 -0.03 13.54 -2.23
N VAL A 46 0.25 12.97 -3.39
CA VAL A 46 -0.58 11.90 -3.94
C VAL A 46 0.30 10.73 -4.32
N PHE A 47 -0.22 9.55 -4.14
CA PHE A 47 0.52 8.31 -4.39
C PHE A 47 -0.01 7.66 -5.65
N ASP A 48 0.90 7.30 -6.55
CA ASP A 48 0.53 6.70 -7.82
C ASP A 48 0.10 5.25 -7.61
N VAL A 49 -1.10 4.94 -8.06
CA VAL A 49 -1.65 3.59 -7.96
C VAL A 49 -0.72 2.55 -8.61
N ARG A 50 -0.07 2.90 -9.70
CA ARG A 50 0.85 1.98 -10.36
C ARG A 50 2.04 1.65 -9.49
N MET A 51 2.54 2.66 -8.78
CA MET A 51 3.63 2.43 -7.83
C MET A 51 3.16 1.51 -6.71
N LEU A 52 1.93 1.71 -6.23
CA LEU A 52 1.38 0.88 -5.16
C LEU A 52 1.21 -0.57 -5.63
N ASP A 53 0.80 -0.77 -6.87
CA ASP A 53 0.70 -2.12 -7.43
C ASP A 53 2.06 -2.80 -7.47
N GLU A 54 3.10 -2.08 -7.89
CA GLU A 54 4.45 -2.61 -7.92
C GLU A 54 4.96 -2.97 -6.55
N ILE A 55 4.64 -2.12 -5.57
CA ILE A 55 5.02 -2.37 -4.19
C ILE A 55 4.36 -3.65 -3.70
N PHE A 56 3.07 -3.77 -3.96
CA PHE A 56 2.33 -4.93 -3.50
C PHE A 56 2.86 -6.21 -4.14
N ASP A 57 3.14 -6.15 -5.44
CA ASP A 57 3.67 -7.32 -6.15
C ASP A 57 5.04 -7.73 -5.64
N ALA A 58 5.80 -6.78 -5.12
CA ALA A 58 7.15 -7.06 -4.64
C ALA A 58 7.18 -7.50 -3.17
N LEU A 59 6.05 -7.48 -2.48
CA LEU A 59 6.01 -7.91 -1.09
C LEU A 59 6.34 -9.40 -1.00
N PRO A 60 7.08 -9.81 0.04
CA PRO A 60 7.38 -11.22 0.20
C PRO A 60 6.11 -11.98 0.54
N GLU A 61 6.00 -13.17 -0.01
CA GLU A 61 4.89 -14.06 0.33
C GLU A 61 5.28 -14.87 1.55
N GLU A 62 4.27 -15.35 2.25
CA GLU A 62 4.56 -16.17 3.41
C GLU A 62 5.24 -17.45 2.97
N ASN A 63 6.18 -17.93 3.81
CA ASN A 63 6.85 -19.16 3.52
C ASN A 63 5.88 -20.30 3.78
N TYR A 64 5.78 -21.24 2.83
CA TYR A 64 4.85 -22.35 2.96
C TYR A 64 5.11 -23.16 4.25
N GLU A 65 6.36 -23.33 4.60
CA GLU A 65 6.70 -24.06 5.82
C GLU A 65 6.27 -23.29 7.06
N ALA A 66 6.38 -21.98 7.03
CA ALA A 66 5.95 -21.14 8.14
C ALA A 66 4.43 -21.08 8.23
N ALA A 67 3.73 -21.31 7.14
CA ALA A 67 2.28 -21.28 7.13
C ALA A 67 1.66 -22.29 8.07
N GLU A 68 2.35 -23.36 8.32
CA GLU A 68 1.85 -24.36 9.26
C GLU A 68 1.82 -23.83 10.69
N ASP A 69 2.74 -22.94 10.99
CA ASP A 69 2.81 -22.37 12.32
C ASP A 69 1.69 -21.38 12.57
N TRP A 70 1.35 -20.57 11.59
CA TRP A 70 0.36 -19.55 11.82
C TRP A 70 -1.05 -20.14 11.94
N THR A 71 -1.28 -21.33 11.42
CA THR A 71 -2.59 -21.94 11.58
C THR A 71 -2.84 -22.26 13.05
N VAL A 72 -1.78 -22.45 13.80
CA VAL A 72 -1.88 -22.69 15.23
C VAL A 72 -2.18 -21.40 15.97
N ALA A 73 -1.70 -20.30 15.47
CA ALA A 73 -1.88 -19.01 16.11
C ALA A 73 -3.26 -18.42 15.90
N VAL A 74 -4.00 -18.92 14.96
CA VAL A 74 -5.35 -18.44 14.70
C VAL A 74 -6.33 -19.05 15.69
#